data_7fa885b08fb723adf5e81a26780ce878
#
_entry.id   7fa885b08fb723adf5e81a26780ce878
#
_cell.length_a   1.000
_cell.length_b   1.000
_cell.length_c   1.000
_cell.angle_alpha   90.00
_cell.angle_beta   90.00
_cell.angle_gamma   90.00
#
_symmetry.space_group_name_H-M   'P 1'
#
loop_
_entity.id
_entity.type
_entity.pdbx_description
1 polymer ?
#
loop_
_entity_poly.entity_id
_entity_poly.type
_entity_poly.pdbx_seq_one_letter_code
_entity_poly.pdbx_strand_id
1 'polypeptide(L)'
;MAAMACRSAQAQAVKPVKMVIGPDGMACEYIGETADKYHVMCLDDGWVDKKGSRIEYWSPEKGKGWVCCRKADGKVNIYKSADAKSAVVGQLTNTKGYIPESAACMGLEKGWYKVNKDGVVGYVKARTAWWSAKSLD
;
A
#
# COMPACT_ATOMS: atom_id res chain seq x y z
N MET A 1 -16.94 -16.24 14.58
CA MET A 1 -16.94 -15.57 14.59
C MET A 1 -16.67 -15.08 14.25
N ALA A 2 -16.58 -15.23 14.13
CA ALA A 2 -16.34 -14.43 13.91
C ALA A 2 -16.19 -13.88 13.45
N ALA A 3 -15.99 -14.08 13.31
CA ALA A 3 -15.87 -13.32 12.99
C ALA A 3 -15.89 -12.83 12.64
N MET A 4 -15.72 -12.86 12.61
CA MET A 4 -15.74 -12.16 12.34
C MET A 4 -15.64 -11.69 11.90
N ALA A 5 -15.55 -11.94 11.85
CA ALA A 5 -15.41 -11.24 11.43
C ALA A 5 -15.19 -10.85 10.91
N CYS A 6 -15.07 -10.97 10.66
CA CYS A 6 -14.82 -10.36 10.17
C CYS A 6 -14.78 -10.09 9.67
N ARG A 7 -14.52 -10.11 9.46
CA ARG A 7 -14.60 -9.62 9.16
C ARG A 7 -14.60 -9.12 8.26
N SER A 8 -14.79 -9.11 7.97
CA SER A 8 -14.65 -8.39 7.36
C SER A 8 -14.26 -7.72 7.16
N ALA A 9 -14.02 -7.67 7.21
CA ALA A 9 -13.64 -7.02 7.28
C ALA A 9 -12.98 -6.53 7.08
N GLN A 10 -12.73 -6.97 7.01
CA GLN A 10 -11.89 -6.53 6.72
C GLN A 10 -11.16 -5.81 5.79
N ALA A 11 -11.20 -5.94 4.77
CA ALA A 11 -10.72 -4.88 3.96
C ALA A 11 -10.97 -3.56 4.61
N GLN A 12 -10.94 -3.65 5.89
CA GLN A 12 -11.26 -2.53 6.70
C GLN A 12 -10.09 -1.68 6.95
N ALA A 13 -10.26 -0.69 7.72
CA ALA A 13 -9.27 0.27 8.07
C ALA A 13 -7.95 -0.41 8.42
N VAL A 14 -6.96 -0.20 7.59
CA VAL A 14 -5.60 -0.64 7.85
C VAL A 14 -4.98 0.31 8.87
N LYS A 15 -4.36 -0.22 9.90
CA LYS A 15 -3.69 0.60 10.88
C LYS A 15 -2.61 1.44 10.19
N PRO A 16 -2.56 2.76 10.41
CA PRO A 16 -1.55 3.59 9.77
C PRO A 16 -0.14 3.15 10.12
N VAL A 17 0.74 3.20 9.14
CA VAL A 17 2.15 2.85 9.28
C VAL A 17 2.95 4.11 9.50
N LYS A 18 3.77 4.12 10.55
CA LYS A 18 4.63 5.26 10.86
C LYS A 18 5.83 5.26 9.93
N MET A 19 5.97 6.32 9.16
CA MET A 19 7.02 6.47 8.16
C MET A 19 7.94 7.62 8.53
N VAL A 20 9.19 7.50 8.13
CA VAL A 20 10.17 8.58 8.20
C VAL A 20 10.46 9.05 6.77
N ILE A 21 10.25 10.32 6.53
CA ILE A 21 10.65 10.95 5.27
C ILE A 21 12.00 11.61 5.53
N GLY A 22 13.05 11.05 4.99
CA GLY A 22 14.41 11.53 5.22
C GLY A 22 14.70 12.87 4.54
N PRO A 23 15.88 13.44 4.80
CA PRO A 23 16.26 14.74 4.20
C PRO A 23 16.29 14.69 2.68
N ASP A 24 16.51 13.52 2.09
CA ASP A 24 16.52 13.31 0.64
C ASP A 24 15.12 13.05 0.06
N GLY A 25 14.09 13.03 0.90
CA GLY A 25 12.72 12.75 0.49
C GLY A 25 12.36 11.27 0.43
N MET A 26 13.29 10.36 0.72
CA MET A 26 13.00 8.92 0.72
C MET A 26 12.14 8.55 1.92
N ALA A 27 11.08 7.79 1.69
CA ALA A 27 10.18 7.30 2.74
C ALA A 27 10.57 5.89 3.14
N CYS A 28 10.77 5.68 4.43
CA CYS A 28 11.07 4.37 4.99
C CYS A 28 10.22 4.14 6.23
N GLU A 29 10.03 2.89 6.61
CA GLU A 29 9.26 2.57 7.80
C GLU A 29 10.08 2.86 9.05
N TYR A 30 9.44 3.51 10.04
CA TYR A 30 10.04 3.76 11.35
C TYR A 30 10.07 2.47 12.15
N ILE A 31 11.24 2.12 12.70
CA ILE A 31 11.38 0.96 13.57
C ILE A 31 12.05 1.28 14.90
N GLY A 32 12.42 2.52 15.16
CA GLY A 32 12.98 2.95 16.42
C GLY A 32 13.68 4.28 16.31
N GLU A 33 14.34 4.69 17.38
CA GLU A 33 15.08 5.97 17.37
C GLU A 33 16.06 6.06 18.52
N THR A 34 17.03 6.94 18.35
CA THR A 34 17.91 7.44 19.42
C THR A 34 17.59 8.93 19.60
N ALA A 35 18.40 9.63 20.39
CA ALA A 35 18.17 11.06 20.63
C ALA A 35 18.21 11.89 19.35
N ASP A 36 19.08 11.53 18.40
CA ASP A 36 19.31 12.34 17.19
C ASP A 36 19.07 11.60 15.88
N LYS A 37 18.74 10.31 15.91
CA LYS A 37 18.52 9.51 14.69
C LYS A 37 17.26 8.68 14.77
N TYR A 38 16.63 8.48 13.61
CA TYR A 38 15.58 7.49 13.43
C TYR A 38 16.19 6.19 12.89
N HIS A 39 15.74 5.08 13.46
CA HIS A 39 16.04 3.76 12.92
C HIS A 39 14.91 3.40 11.94
N VAL A 40 15.26 3.06 10.72
CA VAL A 40 14.29 2.88 9.65
C VAL A 40 14.55 1.59 8.90
N MET A 41 13.50 1.09 8.24
CA MET A 41 13.57 -0.05 7.35
C MET A 41 13.12 0.39 5.96
N CYS A 42 14.05 0.34 5.02
CA CYS A 42 13.77 0.50 3.59
C CYS A 42 13.91 -0.88 2.95
N LEU A 43 14.95 -1.13 2.15
CA LEU A 43 15.31 -2.48 1.73
C LEU A 43 16.03 -3.17 2.88
N ASP A 44 16.94 -2.48 3.53
CA ASP A 44 17.65 -2.93 4.72
C ASP A 44 17.41 -1.93 5.84
N ASP A 45 17.71 -2.33 7.08
CA ASP A 45 17.62 -1.37 8.15
C ASP A 45 18.77 -0.35 8.07
N GLY A 46 18.50 0.84 8.57
CA GLY A 46 19.47 1.92 8.53
C GLY A 46 19.10 3.01 9.50
N TRP A 47 19.88 4.08 9.49
CA TRP A 47 19.72 5.20 10.38
C TRP A 47 19.70 6.48 9.57
N VAL A 48 18.79 7.39 9.91
CA VAL A 48 18.75 8.73 9.30
C VAL A 48 18.71 9.77 10.39
N ASP A 49 19.31 10.92 10.12
CA ASP A 49 19.29 12.03 11.07
C ASP A 49 17.86 12.54 11.23
N LYS A 50 17.49 12.86 12.46
CA LYS A 50 16.19 13.51 12.72
C LYS A 50 16.15 14.88 12.09
N LYS A 51 17.28 15.58 12.10
CA LYS A 51 17.37 16.91 11.48
C LYS A 51 17.09 16.79 9.99
N GLY A 52 16.12 17.54 9.49
CA GLY A 52 15.72 17.51 8.08
C GLY A 52 14.78 16.37 7.73
N SER A 53 14.45 15.51 8.68
CA SER A 53 13.49 14.43 8.50
C SER A 53 12.15 14.80 9.11
N ARG A 54 11.10 14.09 8.70
CA ARG A 54 9.78 14.26 9.30
C ARG A 54 9.09 12.91 9.41
N ILE A 55 8.09 12.84 10.29
CA ILE A 55 7.26 11.66 10.48
C ILE A 55 5.94 11.86 9.73
N GLU A 56 5.51 10.84 9.01
CA GLU A 56 4.18 10.78 8.41
C GLU A 56 3.56 9.44 8.76
N TYR A 57 2.23 9.40 8.84
CA TYR A 57 1.50 8.16 9.06
C TYR A 57 0.77 7.83 7.76
N TRP A 58 1.14 6.72 7.16
CA TRP A 58 0.61 6.31 5.86
C TRP A 58 -0.46 5.25 6.03
N SER A 59 -1.53 5.40 5.28
CA SER A 59 -2.62 4.43 5.21
C SER A 59 -3.22 4.48 3.81
N PRO A 60 -3.91 3.41 3.40
CA PRO A 60 -4.58 3.44 2.09
C PRO A 60 -5.66 4.52 2.00
N GLU A 61 -6.34 4.83 3.10
CA GLU A 61 -7.34 5.90 3.13
C GLU A 61 -6.74 7.27 2.81
N LYS A 62 -5.48 7.47 3.16
CA LYS A 62 -4.78 8.73 2.89
C LYS A 62 -4.18 8.80 1.50
N GLY A 63 -4.39 7.76 0.69
CA GLY A 63 -3.84 7.74 -0.66
C GLY A 63 -2.32 7.58 -0.70
N LYS A 64 -1.78 6.79 0.21
CA LYS A 64 -0.35 6.48 0.28
C LYS A 64 -0.12 4.99 0.07
N GLY A 65 1.11 4.63 -0.31
CA GLY A 65 1.50 3.24 -0.43
C GLY A 65 1.14 2.62 -1.78
N TRP A 66 1.08 1.30 -1.78
CA TRP A 66 0.98 0.50 -3.00
C TRP A 66 -0.03 -0.62 -2.84
N VAL A 67 -0.64 -1.03 -3.95
CA VAL A 67 -1.63 -2.09 -3.98
C VAL A 67 -1.15 -3.16 -4.94
N CYS A 68 -1.26 -4.43 -4.54
CA CYS A 68 -0.92 -5.56 -5.42
C CYS A 68 -1.95 -6.67 -5.26
N CYS A 69 -1.93 -7.63 -6.18
CA CYS A 69 -2.79 -8.81 -6.11
C CYS A 69 -2.38 -9.69 -4.93
N ARG A 70 -3.36 -10.09 -4.12
CA ARG A 70 -3.12 -10.89 -2.92
C ARG A 70 -2.70 -12.31 -3.23
N LYS A 71 -3.35 -12.94 -4.22
CA LYS A 71 -3.18 -14.38 -4.48
C LYS A 71 -1.97 -14.63 -5.38
N ALA A 72 -1.04 -15.49 -4.93
CA ALA A 72 0.07 -15.94 -5.77
C ALA A 72 -0.47 -16.64 -7.02
N ASP A 73 0.18 -16.40 -8.16
CA ASP A 73 -0.25 -16.88 -9.47
C ASP A 73 -1.65 -16.42 -9.85
N GLY A 74 -2.05 -15.28 -9.28
CA GLY A 74 -3.33 -14.66 -9.56
C GLY A 74 -3.20 -13.32 -10.23
N LYS A 75 -4.34 -12.73 -10.50
CA LYS A 75 -4.42 -11.37 -11.02
C LYS A 75 -5.71 -10.73 -10.53
N VAL A 76 -5.70 -9.40 -10.45
CA VAL A 76 -6.91 -8.63 -10.14
C VAL A 76 -7.12 -7.61 -11.24
N ASN A 77 -8.39 -7.32 -11.50
CA ASN A 77 -8.75 -6.30 -12.48
C ASN A 77 -8.71 -4.93 -11.84
N ILE A 78 -8.30 -3.96 -12.62
CA ILE A 78 -8.48 -2.55 -12.31
C ILE A 78 -9.70 -2.10 -13.11
N TYR A 79 -10.74 -1.68 -12.41
CA TYR A 79 -12.00 -1.25 -13.02
C TYR A 79 -12.04 0.25 -13.19
N LYS A 80 -12.76 0.71 -14.20
CA LYS A 80 -12.90 2.14 -14.48
C LYS A 80 -13.56 2.90 -13.33
N SER A 81 -14.50 2.26 -12.64
CA SER A 81 -15.16 2.84 -11.47
C SER A 81 -15.25 1.78 -10.37
N ALA A 82 -15.67 2.18 -9.18
CA ALA A 82 -15.82 1.30 -8.01
C ALA A 82 -17.04 0.38 -8.17
N ASP A 83 -17.07 -0.37 -9.25
CA ASP A 83 -18.18 -1.23 -9.66
C ASP A 83 -17.62 -2.35 -10.53
N ALA A 84 -17.83 -3.59 -10.10
CA ALA A 84 -17.35 -4.77 -10.83
C ALA A 84 -18.00 -4.93 -12.20
N LYS A 85 -19.06 -4.19 -12.48
CA LYS A 85 -19.73 -4.18 -13.80
C LYS A 85 -19.14 -3.13 -14.73
N SER A 86 -18.29 -2.23 -14.22
CA SER A 86 -17.66 -1.24 -15.08
C SER A 86 -16.55 -1.87 -15.91
N ALA A 87 -16.05 -1.12 -16.87
CA ALA A 87 -15.02 -1.61 -17.78
C ALA A 87 -13.72 -1.90 -17.03
N VAL A 88 -13.03 -2.96 -17.45
CA VAL A 88 -11.68 -3.27 -16.96
C VAL A 88 -10.69 -2.41 -17.74
N VAL A 89 -9.90 -1.61 -17.04
CA VAL A 89 -8.92 -0.70 -17.66
C VAL A 89 -7.48 -1.16 -17.44
N GLY A 90 -7.25 -2.20 -16.65
CA GLY A 90 -5.93 -2.75 -16.41
C GLY A 90 -6.00 -3.96 -15.49
N GLN A 91 -4.84 -4.50 -15.17
CA GLN A 91 -4.72 -5.64 -14.27
C GLN A 91 -3.43 -5.54 -13.47
N LEU A 92 -3.43 -6.20 -12.30
CA LEU A 92 -2.22 -6.39 -11.49
C LEU A 92 -2.03 -7.89 -11.33
N THR A 93 -0.87 -8.39 -11.76
CA THR A 93 -0.55 -9.81 -11.68
C THR A 93 0.41 -10.08 -10.53
N ASN A 94 0.32 -11.26 -9.98
CA ASN A 94 1.23 -11.73 -8.93
C ASN A 94 1.69 -13.15 -9.33
N THR A 95 2.86 -13.24 -9.96
CA THR A 95 3.43 -14.50 -10.42
C THR A 95 4.37 -15.04 -9.36
N LYS A 96 4.14 -16.28 -8.95
CA LYS A 96 4.97 -16.94 -7.93
C LYS A 96 6.44 -16.89 -8.34
N GLY A 97 7.30 -16.47 -7.41
CA GLY A 97 8.74 -16.35 -7.65
C GLY A 97 9.17 -15.01 -8.21
N TYR A 98 8.23 -14.11 -8.46
CA TYR A 98 8.51 -12.77 -8.96
C TYR A 98 7.89 -11.73 -8.05
N ILE A 99 8.40 -10.50 -8.11
CA ILE A 99 7.82 -9.38 -7.39
C ILE A 99 6.45 -9.09 -8.00
N PRO A 100 5.38 -9.02 -7.20
CA PRO A 100 4.05 -8.70 -7.74
C PRO A 100 4.03 -7.33 -8.40
N GLU A 101 3.25 -7.21 -9.47
CA GLU A 101 2.95 -5.90 -10.02
C GLU A 101 2.20 -5.08 -8.97
N SER A 102 2.52 -3.80 -8.88
CA SER A 102 1.86 -2.91 -7.94
C SER A 102 1.40 -1.64 -8.62
N ALA A 103 0.41 -1.00 -8.01
CA ALA A 103 -0.08 0.30 -8.44
C ALA A 103 -0.03 1.24 -7.24
N ALA A 104 0.20 2.52 -7.49
CA ALA A 104 0.19 3.51 -6.44
C ALA A 104 -1.22 3.61 -5.85
N CYS A 105 -1.33 3.57 -4.53
CA CYS A 105 -2.61 3.73 -3.85
C CYS A 105 -2.99 5.20 -3.79
N MET A 106 -4.20 5.53 -4.20
CA MET A 106 -4.74 6.88 -4.17
C MET A 106 -5.84 7.05 -3.13
N GLY A 107 -6.30 5.95 -2.54
CA GLY A 107 -7.33 5.98 -1.53
C GLY A 107 -7.95 4.61 -1.30
N LEU A 108 -8.72 4.51 -0.22
CA LEU A 108 -9.53 3.33 0.08
C LEU A 108 -10.88 3.84 0.57
N GLU A 109 -11.94 3.39 -0.09
CA GLU A 109 -13.29 3.80 0.27
C GLU A 109 -14.26 2.68 -0.05
N LYS A 110 -15.04 2.29 0.94
CA LYS A 110 -16.12 1.30 0.79
C LYS A 110 -15.68 -0.01 0.13
N GLY A 111 -14.49 -0.48 0.51
CA GLY A 111 -14.00 -1.76 0.02
C GLY A 111 -13.31 -1.71 -1.33
N TRP A 112 -13.01 -0.51 -1.85
CA TRP A 112 -12.30 -0.32 -3.11
C TRP A 112 -11.06 0.53 -2.91
N TYR A 113 -9.91 0.03 -3.39
CA TYR A 113 -8.73 0.87 -3.54
C TYR A 113 -8.84 1.65 -4.84
N LYS A 114 -8.63 2.96 -4.77
CA LYS A 114 -8.37 3.75 -5.97
C LYS A 114 -6.88 3.69 -6.23
N VAL A 115 -6.49 3.37 -7.45
CA VAL A 115 -5.08 3.15 -7.78
C VAL A 115 -4.70 3.86 -9.07
N ASN A 116 -3.40 4.09 -9.21
CA ASN A 116 -2.80 4.59 -10.44
C ASN A 116 -1.70 3.62 -10.85
N LYS A 117 -1.89 2.93 -11.95
CA LYS A 117 -0.88 2.07 -12.55
C LYS A 117 -0.38 2.73 -13.82
N ASP A 118 0.83 3.27 -13.77
CA ASP A 118 1.49 3.87 -14.93
C ASP A 118 0.62 4.90 -15.66
N GLY A 119 -0.11 5.71 -14.90
CA GLY A 119 -0.99 6.73 -15.45
C GLY A 119 -2.43 6.29 -15.66
N VAL A 120 -2.71 4.99 -15.54
CA VAL A 120 -4.08 4.47 -15.65
C VAL A 120 -4.69 4.47 -14.26
N VAL A 121 -5.71 5.29 -14.06
CA VAL A 121 -6.42 5.42 -12.79
C VAL A 121 -7.65 4.52 -12.80
N GLY A 122 -7.85 3.76 -11.74
CA GLY A 122 -9.01 2.89 -11.63
C GLY A 122 -9.17 2.34 -10.22
N TYR A 123 -9.95 1.26 -10.11
CA TYR A 123 -10.38 0.74 -8.81
C TYR A 123 -10.16 -0.76 -8.73
N VAL A 124 -9.66 -1.21 -7.56
CA VAL A 124 -9.40 -2.62 -7.28
C VAL A 124 -10.19 -3.03 -6.04
N LYS A 125 -10.84 -4.19 -6.08
CA LYS A 125 -11.54 -4.71 -4.90
C LYS A 125 -10.55 -4.97 -3.79
N ALA A 126 -10.75 -4.33 -2.64
CA ALA A 126 -9.79 -4.39 -1.53
C ALA A 126 -9.59 -5.83 -1.01
N ARG A 127 -10.64 -6.63 -0.98
CA ARG A 127 -10.54 -8.02 -0.47
C ARG A 127 -9.66 -8.92 -1.34
N THR A 128 -9.40 -8.54 -2.58
CA THR A 128 -8.57 -9.33 -3.52
C THR A 128 -7.14 -8.82 -3.59
N ALA A 129 -6.82 -7.82 -2.81
CA ALA A 129 -5.57 -7.10 -2.92
C ALA A 129 -4.90 -6.93 -1.56
N TRP A 130 -3.60 -6.65 -1.59
CA TRP A 130 -2.82 -6.25 -0.43
C TRP A 130 -2.37 -4.81 -0.61
N TRP A 131 -2.30 -4.11 0.51
CA TRP A 131 -1.71 -2.80 0.58
C TRP A 131 -0.38 -2.86 1.30
N SER A 132 0.60 -2.11 0.81
CA SER A 132 1.91 -1.99 1.44
C SER A 132 2.28 -0.51 1.51
N ALA A 133 2.84 -0.08 2.65
CA ALA A 133 3.36 1.28 2.77
C ALA A 133 4.65 1.46 1.98
N LYS A 134 5.38 0.37 1.73
CA LYS A 134 6.66 0.41 1.02
C LYS A 134 6.49 -0.10 -0.40
N SER A 135 7.29 0.44 -1.33
CA SER A 135 7.38 -0.12 -2.66
C SER A 135 7.83 -1.58 -2.58
N LEU A 136 7.29 -2.41 -3.46
CA LEU A 136 7.64 -3.83 -3.55
C LEU A 136 8.89 -4.05 -4.42
N ASP A 137 9.31 -3.03 -5.12
CA ASP A 137 10.48 -3.08 -6.00
C ASP A 137 11.77 -2.78 -5.24
#